data_16c7da86f3522692d4b69f512050475b
#
_entry.id   16c7da86f3522692d4b69f512050475b
#
_cell.length_a   1.000
_cell.length_b   1.000
_cell.length_c   1.000
_cell.angle_alpha   90.00
_cell.angle_beta   90.00
_cell.angle_gamma   90.00
#
_symmetry.space_group_name_H-M   'P 1'
#
loop_
_entity.id
_entity.type
_entity.pdbx_description
1 polymer ?
#
loop_
_entity_poly.entity_id
_entity_poly.type
_entity_poly.pdbx_seq_one_letter_code
_entity_poly.pdbx_strand_id
1 'polypeptide(L)'
;MENPVWKTIVMCLFVLFLLCASLNAASQITIKNFNAGWNKANGVNWLGKLKDVKTISYTDVAKNPEAQKKYKISSVPTIIIFKDGEEVARFQADLSFKMVATREEVQEEIDNQLMSDF
;
A
#
# COMPACT_ATOMS: atom_id res chain seq x y z
N MET A 1 30.53 43.82 2.84
CA MET A 1 31.32 42.59 2.90
C MET A 1 30.46 41.45 3.36
N GLU A 2 30.31 40.42 2.55
CA GLU A 2 29.58 39.23 2.94
C GLU A 2 30.36 38.42 3.97
N ASN A 3 29.69 38.02 5.05
CA ASN A 3 30.30 37.18 6.06
C ASN A 3 30.16 35.70 5.64
N PRO A 4 31.26 34.98 5.32
CA PRO A 4 31.18 33.59 4.86
C PRO A 4 30.59 32.64 5.91
N VAL A 5 30.65 32.99 7.19
CA VAL A 5 30.06 32.21 8.28
C VAL A 5 28.54 32.19 8.18
N TRP A 6 27.93 33.28 7.74
CA TRP A 6 26.49 33.38 7.55
C TRP A 6 25.95 32.34 6.55
N LYS A 7 26.62 32.24 5.41
CA LYS A 7 26.23 31.25 4.36
C LYS A 7 26.31 29.81 4.86
N THR A 8 27.34 29.50 5.63
CA THR A 8 27.51 28.15 6.21
C THR A 8 26.42 27.84 7.21
N ILE A 9 26.06 28.77 8.09
CA ILE A 9 24.98 28.60 9.08
C ILE A 9 23.64 28.37 8.40
N VAL A 10 23.29 29.16 7.38
CA VAL A 10 22.01 29.00 6.64
C VAL A 10 21.94 27.66 5.96
N MET A 11 23.02 27.18 5.36
CA MET A 11 23.07 25.90 4.68
C MET A 11 22.91 24.72 5.66
N CYS A 12 23.56 24.77 6.82
CA CYS A 12 23.43 23.76 7.86
C CYS A 12 22.00 23.66 8.40
N LEU A 13 21.34 24.79 8.63
CA LEU A 13 19.95 24.83 9.08
C LEU A 13 18.99 24.24 8.06
N PHE A 14 19.22 24.51 6.78
CA PHE A 14 18.39 23.95 5.69
C PHE A 14 18.52 22.42 5.59
N VAL A 15 19.74 21.89 5.67
CA VAL A 15 19.99 20.45 5.65
C VAL A 15 19.35 19.77 6.87
N LEU A 16 19.47 20.37 8.05
CA LEU A 16 18.85 19.84 9.27
C LEU A 16 17.33 19.78 9.17
N PHE A 17 16.71 20.80 8.58
CA PHE A 17 15.27 20.83 8.34
C PHE A 17 14.81 19.68 7.43
N LEU A 18 15.52 19.42 6.34
CA LEU A 18 15.21 18.31 5.43
C LEU A 18 15.34 16.95 6.11
N LEU A 19 16.35 16.75 6.95
CA LEU A 19 16.54 15.52 7.72
C LEU A 19 15.40 15.29 8.70
N CYS A 20 14.96 16.32 9.42
CA CYS A 20 13.85 16.21 10.36
C CYS A 20 12.55 15.84 9.64
N ALA A 21 12.27 16.41 8.47
CA ALA A 21 11.10 16.10 7.66
C ALA A 21 11.11 14.62 7.21
N SER A 22 12.29 14.09 6.83
CA SER A 22 12.43 12.68 6.43
C SER A 22 12.23 11.72 7.59
N LEU A 23 12.71 12.05 8.79
CA LEU A 23 12.61 11.19 9.98
C LEU A 23 11.18 11.09 10.52
N ASN A 24 10.33 12.09 10.24
CA ASN A 24 8.95 12.12 10.74
C ASN A 24 7.93 11.52 9.77
N ALA A 25 8.36 11.05 8.61
CA ALA A 25 7.47 10.44 7.63
C ALA A 25 7.15 8.99 8.03
N ALA A 26 5.94 8.75 8.52
CA ALA A 26 5.45 7.41 8.81
C ALA A 26 5.11 6.67 7.51
N SER A 27 5.42 5.37 7.45
CA SER A 27 5.04 4.52 6.33
C SER A 27 3.53 4.41 6.22
N GLN A 28 3.03 4.39 4.99
CA GLN A 28 1.61 4.33 4.70
C GLN A 28 1.26 3.07 3.92
N ILE A 29 0.28 2.35 4.44
CA ILE A 29 -0.24 1.14 3.82
C ILE A 29 -1.50 1.49 3.03
N THR A 30 -1.52 1.09 1.78
CA THR A 30 -2.68 1.17 0.89
C THR A 30 -3.02 -0.23 0.41
N ILE A 31 -4.31 -0.55 0.38
CA ILE A 31 -4.78 -1.84 -0.13
C ILE A 31 -5.60 -1.59 -1.38
N LYS A 32 -5.29 -2.35 -2.42
CA LYS A 32 -6.10 -2.40 -3.65
C LYS A 32 -6.72 -3.77 -3.78
N ASN A 33 -8.04 -3.80 -3.86
CA ASN A 33 -8.80 -5.03 -4.07
C ASN A 33 -9.35 -5.06 -5.49
N PHE A 34 -9.04 -6.13 -6.20
CA PHE A 34 -9.48 -6.35 -7.58
C PHE A 34 -10.43 -7.53 -7.62
N ASN A 35 -11.61 -7.31 -8.15
CA ASN A 35 -12.60 -8.36 -8.37
C ASN A 35 -13.32 -8.09 -9.69
N ALA A 36 -14.27 -8.91 -10.04
CA ALA A 36 -15.13 -8.72 -11.22
C ALA A 36 -16.59 -8.78 -10.78
N GLY A 37 -17.46 -8.03 -11.45
CA GLY A 37 -18.87 -8.00 -11.11
C GLY A 37 -19.54 -9.38 -11.13
N TRP A 38 -19.15 -10.25 -12.06
CA TRP A 38 -19.64 -11.62 -12.14
C TRP A 38 -19.18 -12.48 -10.94
N ASN A 39 -18.17 -12.07 -10.19
CA ASN A 39 -17.65 -12.76 -9.01
C ASN A 39 -17.98 -12.04 -7.70
N LYS A 40 -18.95 -11.16 -7.70
CA LYS A 40 -19.32 -10.33 -6.54
C LYS A 40 -19.65 -11.17 -5.30
N ALA A 41 -20.28 -12.33 -5.49
CA ALA A 41 -20.66 -13.23 -4.39
C ALA A 41 -19.45 -13.73 -3.58
N ASN A 42 -18.26 -13.79 -4.20
CA ASN A 42 -17.01 -14.21 -3.58
C ASN A 42 -16.12 -13.02 -3.21
N GLY A 43 -16.68 -11.81 -3.14
CA GLY A 43 -15.95 -10.62 -2.76
C GLY A 43 -15.43 -10.70 -1.33
N VAL A 44 -14.29 -10.05 -1.10
CA VAL A 44 -13.71 -9.95 0.25
C VAL A 44 -14.48 -8.89 1.03
N ASN A 45 -15.10 -9.27 2.13
CA ASN A 45 -15.99 -8.39 2.90
C ASN A 45 -15.39 -7.88 4.22
N TRP A 46 -14.16 -8.28 4.54
CA TRP A 46 -13.51 -7.93 5.79
C TRP A 46 -12.39 -6.89 5.65
N LEU A 47 -12.16 -6.35 4.46
CA LEU A 47 -11.06 -5.39 4.24
C LEU A 47 -11.20 -4.15 5.12
N GLY A 48 -12.41 -3.67 5.34
CA GLY A 48 -12.66 -2.52 6.20
C GLY A 48 -12.36 -2.74 7.68
N LYS A 49 -12.12 -3.98 8.09
CA LYS A 49 -11.75 -4.33 9.46
C LYS A 49 -10.24 -4.37 9.68
N LEU A 50 -9.45 -4.20 8.63
CA LEU A 50 -7.99 -4.15 8.74
C LEU A 50 -7.56 -2.87 9.43
N LYS A 51 -6.52 -2.97 10.25
CA LYS A 51 -5.96 -1.86 11.02
C LYS A 51 -4.70 -1.33 10.34
N ASP A 52 -4.40 -0.04 10.58
CA ASP A 52 -3.20 0.63 10.08
C ASP A 52 -3.13 0.73 8.56
N VAL A 53 -4.29 0.80 7.93
CA VAL A 53 -4.45 0.98 6.48
C VAL A 53 -4.96 2.39 6.22
N LYS A 54 -4.24 3.14 5.39
CA LYS A 54 -4.62 4.50 5.03
C LYS A 54 -5.81 4.53 4.09
N THR A 55 -5.78 3.71 3.05
CA THR A 55 -6.78 3.72 1.99
C THR A 55 -7.04 2.31 1.47
N ILE A 56 -8.29 2.02 1.17
CA ILE A 56 -8.70 0.78 0.51
C ILE A 56 -9.44 1.18 -0.77
N SER A 57 -9.01 0.64 -1.91
CA SER A 57 -9.69 0.85 -3.18
C SER A 57 -10.22 -0.46 -3.75
N TYR A 58 -11.31 -0.36 -4.49
CA TYR A 58 -11.99 -1.50 -5.10
C TYR A 58 -12.06 -1.26 -6.61
N THR A 59 -11.58 -2.21 -7.39
CA THR A 59 -11.57 -2.11 -8.84
C THR A 59 -12.25 -3.33 -9.46
N ASP A 60 -13.20 -3.10 -10.35
CA ASP A 60 -13.81 -4.14 -11.17
C ASP A 60 -12.99 -4.28 -12.45
N VAL A 61 -12.22 -5.37 -12.54
CA VAL A 61 -11.33 -5.60 -13.68
C VAL A 61 -12.08 -5.91 -14.97
N ALA A 62 -13.32 -6.37 -14.89
CA ALA A 62 -14.15 -6.58 -16.07
C ALA A 62 -14.55 -5.26 -16.72
N LYS A 63 -14.71 -4.21 -15.91
CA LYS A 63 -15.01 -2.84 -16.39
C LYS A 63 -13.75 -2.03 -16.66
N ASN A 64 -12.60 -2.46 -16.14
CA ASN A 64 -11.33 -1.74 -16.26
C ASN A 64 -10.21 -2.70 -16.67
N PRO A 65 -10.17 -3.14 -17.93
CA PRO A 65 -9.13 -4.06 -18.38
C PRO A 65 -7.72 -3.46 -18.36
N GLU A 66 -7.59 -2.14 -18.40
CA GLU A 66 -6.29 -1.48 -18.26
C GLU A 66 -5.69 -1.68 -16.88
N ALA A 67 -6.51 -1.61 -15.84
CA ALA A 67 -6.06 -1.89 -14.47
C ALA A 67 -5.63 -3.36 -14.32
N GLN A 68 -6.34 -4.28 -14.96
CA GLN A 68 -5.97 -5.68 -14.98
C GLN A 68 -4.57 -5.89 -15.54
N LYS A 69 -4.25 -5.23 -16.64
CA LYS A 69 -2.91 -5.29 -17.25
C LYS A 69 -1.85 -4.61 -16.39
N LYS A 70 -2.16 -3.40 -15.93
CA LYS A 70 -1.22 -2.59 -15.14
C LYS A 70 -0.75 -3.32 -13.88
N TYR A 71 -1.67 -3.94 -13.17
CA TYR A 71 -1.37 -4.64 -11.91
C TYR A 71 -1.18 -6.14 -12.09
N LYS A 72 -1.21 -6.63 -13.33
CA LYS A 72 -1.00 -8.05 -13.67
C LYS A 72 -1.93 -8.96 -12.88
N ILE A 73 -3.24 -8.67 -12.92
CA ILE A 73 -4.25 -9.44 -12.22
C ILE A 73 -4.57 -10.69 -13.04
N SER A 74 -4.21 -11.86 -12.51
CA SER A 74 -4.42 -13.15 -13.18
C SER A 74 -5.61 -13.93 -12.60
N SER A 75 -6.05 -13.58 -11.40
CA SER A 75 -7.20 -14.20 -10.76
C SER A 75 -7.97 -13.15 -9.95
N VAL A 76 -9.23 -13.42 -9.67
CA VAL A 76 -10.07 -12.54 -8.85
C VAL A 76 -10.80 -13.35 -7.77
N PRO A 77 -10.94 -12.81 -6.57
CA PRO A 77 -10.38 -11.55 -6.10
C PRO A 77 -8.86 -11.61 -5.88
N THR A 78 -8.20 -10.47 -6.02
CA THR A 78 -6.79 -10.28 -5.67
C THR A 78 -6.67 -9.07 -4.76
N ILE A 79 -5.92 -9.21 -3.68
CA ILE A 79 -5.60 -8.13 -2.74
C ILE A 79 -4.12 -7.81 -2.90
N ILE A 80 -3.81 -6.54 -3.14
CA ILE A 80 -2.41 -6.09 -3.20
C ILE A 80 -2.19 -5.08 -2.09
N ILE A 81 -1.13 -5.29 -1.31
CA ILE A 81 -0.69 -4.36 -0.27
C ILE A 81 0.43 -3.50 -0.85
N PHE A 82 0.26 -2.18 -0.74
CA PHE A 82 1.28 -1.20 -1.11
C PHE A 82 1.79 -0.52 0.14
N LYS A 83 3.09 -0.36 0.22
CA LYS A 83 3.75 0.43 1.26
C LYS A 83 4.47 1.59 0.58
N ASP A 84 4.04 2.80 0.89
CA ASP A 84 4.58 4.03 0.28
C ASP A 84 4.57 3.99 -1.25
N GLY A 85 3.51 3.41 -1.83
CA GLY A 85 3.30 3.34 -3.27
C GLY A 85 3.94 2.13 -3.95
N GLU A 86 4.68 1.29 -3.24
CA GLU A 86 5.30 0.08 -3.80
C GLU A 86 4.55 -1.18 -3.37
N GLU A 87 4.35 -2.09 -4.30
CA GLU A 87 3.75 -3.39 -3.99
C GLU A 87 4.69 -4.20 -3.10
N VAL A 88 4.21 -4.61 -1.91
CA VAL A 88 5.00 -5.39 -0.96
C VAL A 88 4.44 -6.79 -0.73
N ALA A 89 3.15 -7.01 -1.00
CA ALA A 89 2.53 -8.32 -0.86
C ALA A 89 1.30 -8.42 -1.74
N ARG A 90 0.96 -9.65 -2.09
CA ARG A 90 -0.19 -9.95 -2.94
C ARG A 90 -0.84 -11.25 -2.49
N PHE A 91 -2.16 -11.23 -2.36
CA PHE A 91 -2.96 -12.41 -2.02
C PHE A 91 -3.94 -12.67 -3.16
N GLN A 92 -3.88 -13.87 -3.72
CA GLN A 92 -4.68 -14.24 -4.89
C GLN A 92 -5.73 -15.28 -4.53
N ALA A 93 -6.81 -15.29 -5.29
CA ALA A 93 -7.85 -16.28 -5.17
C ALA A 93 -7.39 -17.67 -5.64
N ASP A 94 -8.11 -18.69 -5.21
CA ASP A 94 -7.96 -20.05 -5.71
C ASP A 94 -8.62 -20.22 -7.10
N LEU A 95 -8.61 -21.44 -7.62
CA LEU A 95 -9.20 -21.74 -8.92
C LEU A 95 -10.73 -21.61 -8.94
N SER A 96 -11.38 -21.56 -7.78
CA SER A 96 -12.82 -21.36 -7.66
C SER A 96 -13.21 -19.90 -7.47
N PHE A 97 -12.27 -18.97 -7.67
CA PHE A 97 -12.45 -17.52 -7.55
C PHE A 97 -12.83 -17.09 -6.13
N LYS A 98 -12.26 -17.75 -5.13
CA LYS A 98 -12.47 -17.43 -3.72
C LYS A 98 -11.13 -17.05 -3.08
N MET A 99 -11.15 -16.01 -2.26
CA MET A 99 -9.96 -15.60 -1.52
C MET A 99 -9.59 -16.68 -0.49
N VAL A 100 -8.34 -17.13 -0.57
CA VAL A 100 -7.81 -18.14 0.36
C VAL A 100 -7.30 -17.48 1.64
N ALA A 101 -6.68 -16.30 1.52
CA ALA A 101 -6.12 -15.59 2.67
C ALA A 101 -7.23 -15.13 3.63
N THR A 102 -6.95 -15.23 4.91
CA THR A 102 -7.83 -14.75 5.97
C THR A 102 -7.50 -13.29 6.32
N ARG A 103 -8.43 -12.63 7.02
CA ARG A 103 -8.19 -11.29 7.55
C ARG A 103 -6.93 -11.26 8.42
N GLU A 104 -6.76 -12.28 9.26
CA GLU A 104 -5.62 -12.40 10.17
C GLU A 104 -4.30 -12.50 9.42
N GLU A 105 -4.26 -13.26 8.33
CA GLU A 105 -3.06 -13.40 7.50
C GLU A 105 -2.69 -12.08 6.82
N VAL A 106 -3.68 -11.37 6.30
CA VAL A 106 -3.45 -10.07 5.66
C VAL A 106 -3.02 -9.03 6.70
N GLN A 107 -3.64 -9.03 7.88
CA GLN A 107 -3.25 -8.14 8.97
C GLN A 107 -1.82 -8.40 9.43
N GLU A 108 -1.44 -9.66 9.56
CA GLU A 108 -0.08 -10.06 9.91
C GLU A 108 0.95 -9.52 8.92
N GLU A 109 0.65 -9.60 7.63
CA GLU A 109 1.54 -9.05 6.59
C GLU A 109 1.67 -7.53 6.70
N ILE A 110 0.56 -6.83 6.95
CA ILE A 110 0.58 -5.38 7.18
C ILE A 110 1.48 -5.05 8.38
N ASP A 111 1.29 -5.76 9.48
CA ASP A 111 2.06 -5.55 10.70
C ASP A 111 3.55 -5.81 10.47
N ASN A 112 3.89 -6.87 9.73
CA ASN A 112 5.27 -7.20 9.38
C ASN A 112 5.91 -6.11 8.52
N GLN A 113 5.17 -5.55 7.57
CA GLN A 113 5.68 -4.46 6.73
C GLN A 113 5.94 -3.19 7.53
N LEU A 114 5.09 -2.87 8.49
CA LEU A 114 5.26 -1.71 9.36
C LEU A 114 6.40 -1.94 10.38
N MET A 115 6.56 -3.15 10.88
CA MET A 115 7.65 -3.49 11.80
C MET A 115 9.02 -3.44 11.13
N SER A 116 9.11 -3.66 9.83
CA SER A 116 10.38 -3.63 9.09
C SER A 116 11.02 -2.25 9.03
N ASP A 117 10.31 -1.20 9.47
CA ASP A 117 10.81 0.17 9.53
C ASP A 117 11.60 0.47 10.82
N PHE A 118 11.64 -0.45 11.75
CA PHE A 118 12.29 -0.26 13.05
C PHE A 118 13.63 -0.98 13.15
#